data_8a471b7fbd6e292924e8e97ae0b399d7
#
_entry.id   8a471b7fbd6e292924e8e97ae0b399d7
#
_cell.length_a   1.000
_cell.length_b   1.000
_cell.length_c   1.000
_cell.angle_alpha   90.00
_cell.angle_beta   90.00
_cell.angle_gamma   90.00
#
_symmetry.space_group_name_H-M   'P 1'
#
loop_
_entity.id
_entity.type
_entity.pdbx_description
1 polymer ?
#
loop_
_entity_poly.entity_id
_entity_poly.type
_entity_poly.pdbx_seq_one_letter_code
_entity_poly.pdbx_strand_id
1 'polypeptide(L)'
;TGTRQSAAEMTALAAEAERAGGVLVCCEVYMEFLPNEERVHVFDLAPNTVTIGSLTKAYGLGALRVGWMILGEGVAREKLSLLDLSYLGYVDGPSVAMRAGRRCLDHLPQLLQPLKRVEVECRPTWERWLRETPGIEATIPERGIIAFPRVEGIDDTAELVRSLQREYQVDVVPGEFFGKPGHLRVGCGVPAQTLVEGLERLGRGIEAWRARS
;
A
#
# COMPACT_ATOMS: atom_id res chain seq x y z
N THR A 1 -2.80 5.90 -4.29
CA THR A 1 -2.71 6.33 -5.70
C THR A 1 -1.61 5.61 -6.48
N GLY A 2 -0.60 5.02 -5.82
CA GLY A 2 0.50 4.30 -6.46
C GLY A 2 1.62 5.19 -7.00
N THR A 3 1.64 6.46 -6.63
CA THR A 3 2.77 7.38 -6.91
C THR A 3 3.78 7.35 -5.76
N ARG A 4 5.03 7.65 -6.07
CA ARG A 4 6.09 7.81 -5.07
C ARG A 4 6.66 9.23 -5.13
N GLN A 5 7.21 9.70 -4.01
CA GLN A 5 8.02 10.91 -3.96
C GLN A 5 9.44 10.58 -4.39
N SER A 6 10.07 11.51 -5.09
CA SER A 6 11.49 11.48 -5.39
C SER A 6 12.34 11.78 -4.15
N ALA A 7 13.62 11.43 -4.18
CA ALA A 7 14.56 11.78 -3.12
C ALA A 7 14.60 13.30 -2.86
N ALA A 8 14.55 14.12 -3.93
CA ALA A 8 14.54 15.57 -3.81
C ALA A 8 13.30 16.09 -3.09
N GLU A 9 12.10 15.55 -3.42
CA GLU A 9 10.86 15.91 -2.72
C GLU A 9 10.89 15.49 -1.25
N MET A 10 11.37 14.30 -0.94
CA MET A 10 11.50 13.84 0.45
C MET A 10 12.48 14.70 1.25
N THR A 11 13.62 15.09 0.65
CA THR A 11 14.58 16.00 1.27
C THR A 11 13.95 17.37 1.54
N ALA A 12 13.18 17.91 0.59
CA ALA A 12 12.48 19.19 0.76
C ALA A 12 11.43 19.10 1.87
N LEU A 13 10.66 18.03 1.94
CA LEU A 13 9.68 17.80 3.01
C LEU A 13 10.35 17.66 4.38
N ALA A 14 11.50 16.99 4.47
CA ALA A 14 12.26 16.88 5.71
C ALA A 14 12.76 18.26 6.19
N ALA A 15 13.25 19.11 5.28
CA ALA A 15 13.66 20.47 5.60
C ALA A 15 12.48 21.35 6.07
N GLU A 16 11.30 21.19 5.47
CA GLU A 16 10.09 21.86 5.94
C GLU A 16 9.68 21.41 7.34
N ALA A 17 9.70 20.10 7.59
CA ALA A 17 9.40 19.53 8.89
C ALA A 17 10.38 20.07 9.96
N GLU A 18 11.67 20.15 9.64
CA GLU A 18 12.70 20.68 10.54
C GLU A 18 12.46 22.15 10.87
N ARG A 19 12.15 23.00 9.86
CA ARG A 19 11.81 24.42 10.08
C ARG A 19 10.59 24.61 10.98
N ALA A 20 9.66 23.69 10.93
CA ALA A 20 8.49 23.65 11.80
C ALA A 20 8.77 23.02 13.18
N GLY A 21 10.02 22.62 13.50
CA GLY A 21 10.38 21.93 14.74
C GLY A 21 9.86 20.50 14.82
N GLY A 22 9.50 19.91 13.69
CA GLY A 22 8.93 18.57 13.56
C GLY A 22 9.88 17.55 12.95
N VAL A 23 9.35 16.36 12.67
CA VAL A 23 10.04 15.26 12.00
C VAL A 23 9.22 14.80 10.78
N LEU A 24 9.89 14.34 9.73
CA LEU A 24 9.25 13.68 8.61
C LEU A 24 9.09 12.19 8.91
N VAL A 25 7.86 11.70 8.97
CA VAL A 25 7.56 10.26 9.11
C VAL A 25 7.24 9.69 7.74
N CYS A 26 8.01 8.70 7.30
CA CYS A 26 7.84 8.03 6.02
C CYS A 26 7.46 6.56 6.19
N CYS A 27 6.34 6.15 5.60
CA CYS A 27 5.90 4.77 5.61
C CYS A 27 6.44 4.04 4.37
N GLU A 28 7.47 3.22 4.55
CA GLU A 28 8.20 2.55 3.48
C GLU A 28 7.81 1.07 3.29
N VAL A 29 6.62 0.66 3.75
CA VAL A 29 6.17 -0.74 3.72
C VAL A 29 6.01 -1.35 2.32
N TYR A 30 6.13 -0.54 1.28
CA TYR A 30 6.09 -0.93 -0.13
C TYR A 30 7.44 -0.74 -0.85
N MET A 31 8.51 -0.42 -0.13
CA MET A 31 9.83 -0.16 -0.72
C MET A 31 10.38 -1.34 -1.53
N GLU A 32 10.07 -2.57 -1.14
CA GLU A 32 10.51 -3.79 -1.80
C GLU A 32 9.92 -4.01 -3.21
N PHE A 33 8.89 -3.25 -3.59
CA PHE A 33 8.41 -3.23 -4.96
C PHE A 33 9.35 -2.48 -5.91
N LEU A 34 10.30 -1.72 -5.37
CA LEU A 34 11.34 -1.07 -6.14
C LEU A 34 12.56 -1.98 -6.31
N PRO A 35 13.25 -1.94 -7.46
CA PRO A 35 14.59 -2.49 -7.58
C PRO A 35 15.53 -1.91 -6.53
N ASN A 36 16.52 -2.68 -6.08
CA ASN A 36 17.42 -2.24 -5.00
C ASN A 36 18.10 -0.91 -5.31
N GLU A 37 18.50 -0.71 -6.55
CA GLU A 37 19.17 0.50 -7.04
C GLU A 37 18.27 1.76 -7.08
N GLU A 38 16.97 1.57 -7.05
CA GLU A 38 15.98 2.65 -7.00
C GLU A 38 15.50 2.96 -5.57
N ARG A 39 15.88 2.15 -4.59
CA ARG A 39 15.45 2.34 -3.20
C ARG A 39 16.24 3.46 -2.55
N VAL A 40 15.51 4.45 -2.09
CA VAL A 40 16.06 5.57 -1.32
C VAL A 40 15.27 5.67 -0.03
N HIS A 41 15.92 5.40 1.08
CA HIS A 41 15.31 5.47 2.38
C HIS A 41 15.40 6.89 2.95
N VAL A 42 14.33 7.36 3.57
CA VAL A 42 14.28 8.75 4.05
C VAL A 42 15.32 9.03 5.13
N PHE A 43 15.68 8.03 5.92
CA PHE A 43 16.72 8.18 6.97
C PHE A 43 18.12 8.43 6.40
N ASP A 44 18.39 8.06 5.14
CA ASP A 44 19.64 8.37 4.45
C ASP A 44 19.67 9.80 3.89
N LEU A 45 18.52 10.48 3.81
CA LEU A 45 18.38 11.81 3.21
C LEU A 45 18.47 12.95 4.22
N ALA A 46 17.95 12.75 5.42
CA ALA A 46 17.91 13.81 6.43
C ALA A 46 17.85 13.23 7.85
N PRO A 47 18.48 13.94 8.84
CA PRO A 47 18.59 13.44 10.22
C PRO A 47 17.26 13.50 10.99
N ASN A 48 16.34 14.39 10.64
CA ASN A 48 15.05 14.58 11.32
C ASN A 48 13.94 13.72 10.75
N THR A 49 14.21 12.44 10.47
CA THR A 49 13.30 11.53 9.79
C THR A 49 13.00 10.30 10.62
N VAL A 50 11.83 9.70 10.37
CA VAL A 50 11.40 8.42 10.93
C VAL A 50 10.91 7.53 9.79
N THR A 51 11.56 6.40 9.59
CA THR A 51 11.13 5.38 8.64
C THR A 51 10.29 4.32 9.33
N ILE A 52 9.12 4.01 8.78
CA ILE A 52 8.25 2.92 9.24
C ILE A 52 8.30 1.77 8.23
N GLY A 53 8.65 0.58 8.70
CA GLY A 53 8.61 -0.65 7.93
C GLY A 53 7.79 -1.75 8.60
N SER A 54 7.37 -2.76 7.84
CA SER A 54 6.69 -3.92 8.41
C SER A 54 6.74 -5.14 7.51
N LEU A 55 6.59 -6.32 8.11
CA LEU A 55 6.45 -7.59 7.38
C LEU A 55 5.05 -7.77 6.76
N THR A 56 4.14 -6.83 6.95
CA THR A 56 2.70 -6.97 6.59
C THR A 56 2.44 -6.93 5.09
N LYS A 57 3.12 -6.06 4.34
CA LYS A 57 2.78 -5.74 2.94
C LYS A 57 3.63 -6.54 1.95
N ALA A 58 4.79 -6.04 1.62
CA ALA A 58 5.67 -6.64 0.61
C ALA A 58 6.06 -8.10 0.92
N TYR A 59 6.20 -8.42 2.18
CA TYR A 59 6.59 -9.77 2.63
C TYR A 59 5.41 -10.73 2.88
N GLY A 60 4.16 -10.25 2.84
CA GLY A 60 2.97 -11.10 3.00
C GLY A 60 2.77 -11.70 4.40
N LEU A 61 3.52 -11.26 5.41
CA LEU A 61 3.52 -11.83 6.76
C LEU A 61 2.66 -11.02 7.75
N GLY A 62 1.52 -10.52 7.28
CA GLY A 62 0.62 -9.68 8.07
C GLY A 62 0.16 -10.31 9.39
N ALA A 63 0.02 -11.63 9.44
CA ALA A 63 -0.40 -12.36 10.64
C ALA A 63 0.63 -12.28 11.79
N LEU A 64 1.91 -12.05 11.51
CA LEU A 64 2.94 -11.93 12.54
C LEU A 64 2.85 -10.62 13.34
N ARG A 65 2.20 -9.59 12.81
CA ARG A 65 2.07 -8.25 13.43
C ARG A 65 3.42 -7.63 13.81
N VAL A 66 4.46 -7.84 12.98
CA VAL A 66 5.81 -7.31 13.18
C VAL A 66 6.05 -6.12 12.28
N GLY A 67 6.47 -5.02 12.87
CA GLY A 67 6.94 -3.81 12.21
C GLY A 67 8.12 -3.20 12.96
N TRP A 68 8.71 -2.18 12.40
CA TRP A 68 9.84 -1.45 12.96
C TRP A 68 9.77 0.03 12.64
N MET A 69 10.44 0.81 13.47
CA MET A 69 10.77 2.21 13.22
C MET A 69 12.29 2.37 13.20
N ILE A 70 12.78 3.13 12.22
CA ILE A 70 14.18 3.58 12.17
C ILE A 70 14.17 5.09 12.35
N LEU A 71 14.90 5.58 13.32
CA LEU A 71 14.98 6.97 13.69
C LEU A 71 16.26 7.57 13.11
N GLY A 72 16.13 8.70 12.42
CA GLY A 72 17.26 9.51 12.03
C GLY A 72 18.00 10.08 13.24
N GLU A 73 19.27 10.39 13.08
CA GLU A 73 20.14 10.85 14.17
C GLU A 73 19.70 12.14 14.86
N GLY A 74 18.97 13.01 14.12
CA GLY A 74 18.41 14.27 14.63
C GLY A 74 17.08 14.12 15.37
N VAL A 75 16.50 12.89 15.43
CA VAL A 75 15.26 12.68 16.16
C VAL A 75 15.57 12.55 17.65
N ALA A 76 15.26 13.60 18.41
CA ALA A 76 15.53 13.65 19.84
C ALA A 76 14.79 12.52 20.59
N ARG A 77 15.52 11.75 21.38
CA ARG A 77 14.96 10.63 22.17
C ARG A 77 13.91 11.07 23.17
N GLU A 78 13.98 12.31 23.65
CA GLU A 78 12.98 12.90 24.55
C GLU A 78 11.60 13.00 23.87
N LYS A 79 11.55 13.19 22.55
CA LYS A 79 10.29 13.15 21.80
C LYS A 79 9.72 11.71 21.71
N LEU A 80 10.55 10.69 21.93
CA LEU A 80 10.13 9.30 21.97
C LEU A 80 9.49 8.92 23.32
N SER A 81 9.69 9.71 24.37
CA SER A 81 8.99 9.49 25.65
C SER A 81 7.47 9.60 25.53
N LEU A 82 6.99 10.31 24.50
CA LEU A 82 5.57 10.29 24.12
C LEU A 82 5.13 8.92 23.56
N LEU A 83 6.06 8.11 23.01
CA LEU A 83 5.81 6.74 22.59
C LEU A 83 5.75 5.79 23.81
N ASP A 84 6.47 6.11 24.89
CA ASP A 84 6.37 5.36 26.15
C ASP A 84 4.97 5.50 26.80
N LEU A 85 4.26 6.60 26.53
CA LEU A 85 2.85 6.72 26.90
C LEU A 85 1.95 5.77 26.09
N SER A 86 2.35 5.38 24.88
CA SER A 86 1.65 4.36 24.11
C SER A 86 1.81 2.96 24.69
N TYR A 87 2.91 2.73 25.45
CA TYR A 87 3.16 1.49 26.19
C TYR A 87 2.05 1.20 27.21
N LEU A 88 1.43 2.23 27.78
CA LEU A 88 0.29 2.07 28.69
C LEU A 88 -1.00 1.64 27.97
N GLY A 89 -1.06 1.77 26.64
CA GLY A 89 -2.24 1.43 25.83
C GLY A 89 -2.08 0.18 24.97
N TYR A 90 -0.85 -0.31 24.77
CA TYR A 90 -0.57 -1.46 23.91
C TYR A 90 0.27 -2.49 24.64
N VAL A 91 -0.20 -3.73 24.63
CA VAL A 91 0.60 -4.87 25.09
C VAL A 91 1.63 -5.19 24.01
N ASP A 92 2.88 -5.46 24.40
CA ASP A 92 3.93 -5.93 23.52
C ASP A 92 3.46 -7.12 22.67
N GLY A 93 3.84 -7.12 21.40
CA GLY A 93 3.55 -8.23 20.50
C GLY A 93 4.14 -9.54 21.05
N PRO A 94 3.56 -10.72 20.75
CA PRO A 94 4.06 -11.99 21.23
C PRO A 94 5.53 -12.16 20.88
N SER A 95 6.36 -12.50 21.87
CA SER A 95 7.82 -12.68 21.68
C SER A 95 8.15 -13.73 20.61
N VAL A 96 7.28 -14.71 20.42
CA VAL A 96 7.36 -15.71 19.33
C VAL A 96 7.25 -15.05 17.95
N ALA A 97 6.31 -14.10 17.77
CA ALA A 97 6.16 -13.38 16.53
C ALA A 97 7.40 -12.50 16.23
N MET A 98 7.96 -11.84 17.23
CA MET A 98 9.18 -11.05 17.10
C MET A 98 10.39 -11.91 16.71
N ARG A 99 10.56 -13.07 17.34
CA ARG A 99 11.62 -14.04 16.97
C ARG A 99 11.42 -14.60 15.57
N ALA A 100 10.18 -14.95 15.19
CA ALA A 100 9.86 -15.39 13.83
C ALA A 100 10.16 -14.29 12.81
N GLY A 101 9.73 -13.05 13.08
CA GLY A 101 10.02 -11.89 12.24
C GLY A 101 11.51 -11.66 12.03
N ARG A 102 12.31 -11.73 13.11
CA ARG A 102 13.78 -11.64 13.04
C ARG A 102 14.36 -12.72 12.12
N ARG A 103 13.92 -13.98 12.25
CA ARG A 103 14.36 -15.07 11.37
C ARG A 103 13.92 -14.88 9.93
N CYS A 104 12.74 -14.31 9.70
CA CYS A 104 12.29 -13.99 8.35
C CYS A 104 13.22 -13.02 7.62
N LEU A 105 13.77 -12.02 8.33
CA LEU A 105 14.71 -11.06 7.74
C LEU A 105 16.03 -11.73 7.27
N ASP A 106 16.41 -12.87 7.85
CA ASP A 106 17.57 -13.64 7.40
C ASP A 106 17.31 -14.36 6.05
N HIS A 107 16.04 -14.39 5.58
CA HIS A 107 15.60 -15.11 4.38
C HIS A 107 14.83 -14.21 3.39
N LEU A 108 15.21 -12.92 3.29
CA LEU A 108 14.54 -11.92 2.43
C LEU A 108 14.35 -12.37 0.97
N PRO A 109 15.34 -12.98 0.29
CA PRO A 109 15.15 -13.41 -1.09
C PRO A 109 14.00 -14.39 -1.28
N GLN A 110 13.79 -15.30 -0.32
CA GLN A 110 12.68 -16.27 -0.34
C GLN A 110 11.34 -15.60 -0.06
N LEU A 111 11.30 -14.67 0.91
CA LEU A 111 10.10 -13.93 1.27
C LEU A 111 9.59 -13.04 0.15
N LEU A 112 10.49 -12.53 -0.70
CA LEU A 112 10.13 -11.66 -1.82
C LEU A 112 9.73 -12.43 -3.10
N GLN A 113 9.77 -13.76 -3.10
CA GLN A 113 9.34 -14.56 -4.25
C GLN A 113 7.86 -14.37 -4.63
N PRO A 114 6.90 -14.32 -3.69
CA PRO A 114 5.51 -14.03 -4.01
C PRO A 114 5.33 -12.66 -4.67
N LEU A 115 6.06 -11.64 -4.19
CA LEU A 115 6.03 -10.30 -4.77
C LEU A 115 6.54 -10.30 -6.21
N LYS A 116 7.66 -10.97 -6.49
CA LYS A 116 8.20 -11.10 -7.85
C LYS A 116 7.23 -11.82 -8.79
N ARG A 117 6.50 -12.82 -8.30
CA ARG A 117 5.45 -13.49 -9.09
C ARG A 117 4.32 -12.53 -9.45
N VAL A 118 3.85 -11.73 -8.51
CA VAL A 118 2.80 -10.73 -8.77
C VAL A 118 3.24 -9.75 -9.86
N GLU A 119 4.47 -9.24 -9.82
CA GLU A 119 5.01 -8.34 -10.83
C GLU A 119 5.04 -8.98 -12.23
N VAL A 120 5.37 -10.26 -12.34
CA VAL A 120 5.49 -10.95 -13.62
C VAL A 120 4.15 -11.50 -14.12
N GLU A 121 3.37 -12.14 -13.25
CA GLU A 121 2.18 -12.90 -13.64
C GLU A 121 0.89 -12.08 -13.58
N CYS A 122 0.78 -11.15 -12.63
CA CYS A 122 -0.47 -10.43 -12.35
C CYS A 122 -0.48 -9.04 -12.95
N ARG A 123 0.61 -8.30 -12.79
CA ARG A 123 0.67 -6.89 -13.15
C ARG A 123 0.33 -6.59 -14.62
N PRO A 124 0.83 -7.32 -15.63
CA PRO A 124 0.50 -7.03 -17.02
C PRO A 124 -1.00 -7.14 -17.34
N THR A 125 -1.67 -8.14 -16.78
CA THR A 125 -3.12 -8.33 -16.97
C THR A 125 -3.92 -7.24 -16.26
N TRP A 126 -3.54 -6.87 -15.05
CA TRP A 126 -4.16 -5.82 -14.26
C TRP A 126 -4.00 -4.44 -14.91
N GLU A 127 -2.81 -4.08 -15.38
CA GLU A 127 -2.57 -2.82 -16.09
C GLU A 127 -3.36 -2.72 -17.39
N ARG A 128 -3.44 -3.83 -18.14
CA ARG A 128 -4.25 -3.88 -19.35
C ARG A 128 -5.72 -3.62 -19.03
N TRP A 129 -6.26 -4.28 -18.01
CA TRP A 129 -7.63 -4.06 -17.56
C TRP A 129 -7.88 -2.60 -17.19
N LEU A 130 -6.99 -1.98 -16.44
CA LEU A 130 -7.10 -0.57 -16.05
C LEU A 130 -7.07 0.40 -17.25
N ARG A 131 -6.36 0.05 -18.32
CA ARG A 131 -6.25 0.89 -19.52
C ARG A 131 -7.40 0.68 -20.52
N GLU A 132 -7.87 -0.55 -20.64
CA GLU A 132 -8.74 -0.97 -21.74
C GLU A 132 -10.21 -1.08 -21.31
N THR A 133 -10.53 -1.11 -20.02
CA THR A 133 -11.91 -1.23 -19.55
C THR A 133 -12.66 0.09 -19.75
N PRO A 134 -13.75 0.10 -20.54
CA PRO A 134 -14.51 1.33 -20.82
C PRO A 134 -15.03 1.99 -19.54
N GLY A 135 -14.83 3.31 -19.43
CA GLY A 135 -15.27 4.11 -18.30
C GLY A 135 -14.50 3.84 -17.01
N ILE A 136 -13.29 3.31 -17.12
CA ILE A 136 -12.30 3.27 -16.03
C ILE A 136 -11.20 4.29 -16.35
N GLU A 137 -11.07 5.30 -15.51
CA GLU A 137 -10.00 6.29 -15.59
C GLU A 137 -8.96 5.99 -14.49
N ALA A 138 -7.76 5.60 -14.88
CA ALA A 138 -6.72 5.23 -13.92
C ALA A 138 -5.38 5.87 -14.21
N THR A 139 -4.72 6.37 -13.18
CA THR A 139 -3.27 6.54 -13.19
C THR A 139 -2.65 5.17 -12.90
N ILE A 140 -1.89 4.65 -13.86
CA ILE A 140 -1.22 3.36 -13.68
C ILE A 140 -0.02 3.58 -12.74
N PRO A 141 0.04 2.91 -11.60
CA PRO A 141 1.15 3.05 -10.68
C PRO A 141 2.44 2.48 -11.30
N GLU A 142 3.54 3.19 -11.15
CA GLU A 142 4.84 2.71 -11.65
C GLU A 142 5.23 1.38 -10.99
N ARG A 143 4.90 1.21 -9.73
CA ARG A 143 5.20 0.03 -8.91
C ARG A 143 4.06 -0.27 -7.94
N GLY A 144 4.13 -1.42 -7.30
CA GLY A 144 3.16 -1.84 -6.30
C GLY A 144 1.94 -2.54 -6.89
N ILE A 145 0.99 -2.81 -6.01
CA ILE A 145 -0.14 -3.73 -6.28
C ILE A 145 -1.51 -3.06 -6.14
N ILE A 146 -1.55 -1.73 -6.10
CA ILE A 146 -2.79 -0.99 -5.82
C ILE A 146 -2.95 0.13 -6.83
N ALA A 147 -4.12 0.20 -7.49
CA ALA A 147 -4.58 1.35 -8.23
C ALA A 147 -5.84 1.95 -7.59
N PHE A 148 -6.13 3.19 -7.97
CA PHE A 148 -7.28 3.92 -7.47
C PHE A 148 -8.04 4.57 -8.64
N PRO A 149 -8.62 3.74 -9.55
CA PRO A 149 -9.34 4.23 -10.69
C PRO A 149 -10.63 4.93 -10.30
N ARG A 150 -10.98 5.94 -11.10
CA ARG A 150 -12.32 6.52 -11.15
C ARG A 150 -13.21 5.67 -12.02
N VAL A 151 -14.48 5.52 -11.64
CA VAL A 151 -15.51 4.84 -12.43
C VAL A 151 -16.47 5.90 -12.98
N GLU A 152 -16.43 6.14 -14.28
CA GLU A 152 -17.27 7.15 -14.94
C GLU A 152 -18.76 6.87 -14.74
N GLY A 153 -19.52 7.94 -14.49
CA GLY A 153 -20.97 7.87 -14.32
C GLY A 153 -21.44 7.25 -13.02
N ILE A 154 -20.54 7.01 -12.06
CA ILE A 154 -20.88 6.44 -10.75
C ILE A 154 -20.32 7.35 -9.64
N ASP A 155 -21.21 8.00 -8.89
CA ASP A 155 -20.83 8.87 -7.79
C ASP A 155 -20.84 8.15 -6.42
N ASP A 156 -21.72 7.15 -6.25
CA ASP A 156 -21.79 6.31 -5.04
C ASP A 156 -21.14 4.94 -5.29
N THR A 157 -19.83 4.86 -5.06
CA THR A 157 -19.11 3.60 -5.20
C THR A 157 -19.32 2.66 -4.00
N ALA A 158 -19.85 3.13 -2.89
CA ALA A 158 -20.18 2.26 -1.76
C ALA A 158 -21.40 1.36 -2.08
N GLU A 159 -22.41 1.90 -2.78
CA GLU A 159 -23.55 1.11 -3.28
C GLU A 159 -23.10 0.10 -4.37
N LEU A 160 -22.27 0.57 -5.32
CA LEU A 160 -21.69 -0.30 -6.34
C LEU A 160 -20.94 -1.48 -5.68
N VAL A 161 -20.07 -1.23 -4.70
CA VAL A 161 -19.29 -2.30 -4.03
C VAL A 161 -20.20 -3.31 -3.35
N ARG A 162 -21.28 -2.86 -2.68
CA ARG A 162 -22.26 -3.78 -2.08
C ARG A 162 -22.93 -4.68 -3.13
N SER A 163 -23.24 -4.15 -4.32
CA SER A 163 -23.77 -4.96 -5.44
C SER A 163 -22.71 -5.93 -5.97
N LEU A 164 -21.48 -5.48 -6.18
CA LEU A 164 -20.36 -6.31 -6.63
C LEU A 164 -20.12 -7.51 -5.70
N GLN A 165 -20.16 -7.30 -4.39
CA GLN A 165 -20.01 -8.36 -3.40
C GLN A 165 -21.14 -9.38 -3.48
N ARG A 166 -22.39 -8.92 -3.53
CA ARG A 166 -23.57 -9.80 -3.52
C ARG A 166 -23.76 -10.57 -4.81
N GLU A 167 -23.64 -9.90 -5.96
CA GLU A 167 -24.06 -10.43 -7.25
C GLU A 167 -22.88 -11.02 -8.04
N TYR A 168 -21.68 -10.49 -7.84
CA TYR A 168 -20.49 -10.86 -8.62
C TYR A 168 -19.39 -11.50 -7.77
N GLN A 169 -19.54 -11.52 -6.43
CA GLN A 169 -18.55 -12.07 -5.49
C GLN A 169 -17.15 -11.45 -5.70
N VAL A 170 -17.12 -10.12 -5.84
CA VAL A 170 -15.91 -9.33 -5.99
C VAL A 170 -15.81 -8.34 -4.84
N ASP A 171 -14.65 -8.36 -4.19
CA ASP A 171 -14.29 -7.42 -3.13
C ASP A 171 -13.32 -6.37 -3.65
N VAL A 172 -13.75 -5.12 -3.61
CA VAL A 172 -12.91 -3.92 -3.81
C VAL A 172 -13.26 -2.90 -2.73
N VAL A 173 -12.43 -1.89 -2.55
CA VAL A 173 -12.71 -0.88 -1.51
C VAL A 173 -13.28 0.38 -2.18
N PRO A 174 -14.43 0.89 -1.70
CA PRO A 174 -15.02 2.10 -2.27
C PRO A 174 -14.20 3.34 -1.91
N GLY A 175 -14.22 4.32 -2.81
CA GLY A 175 -13.44 5.55 -2.69
C GLY A 175 -13.87 6.46 -1.54
N GLU A 176 -15.08 6.31 -1.04
CA GLU A 176 -15.63 7.03 0.10
C GLU A 176 -14.76 6.89 1.35
N PHE A 177 -14.14 5.72 1.57
CA PHE A 177 -13.21 5.50 2.69
C PHE A 177 -11.93 6.33 2.59
N PHE A 178 -11.67 6.90 1.42
CA PHE A 178 -10.51 7.75 1.12
C PHE A 178 -10.92 9.19 0.81
N GLY A 179 -12.17 9.57 1.09
CA GLY A 179 -12.71 10.90 0.76
C GLY A 179 -12.80 11.18 -0.74
N LYS A 180 -12.91 10.13 -1.58
CA LYS A 180 -12.96 10.22 -3.04
C LYS A 180 -14.09 9.34 -3.61
N PRO A 181 -15.36 9.79 -3.48
CA PRO A 181 -16.49 9.13 -4.15
C PRO A 181 -16.21 8.96 -5.65
N GLY A 182 -16.85 8.00 -6.29
CA GLY A 182 -16.63 7.71 -7.71
C GLY A 182 -15.35 6.93 -8.00
N HIS A 183 -14.56 6.54 -6.98
CA HIS A 183 -13.33 5.77 -7.15
C HIS A 183 -13.46 4.39 -6.50
N LEU A 184 -12.64 3.46 -6.99
CA LEU A 184 -12.45 2.13 -6.38
C LEU A 184 -10.97 1.89 -6.09
N ARG A 185 -10.67 1.27 -4.96
CA ARG A 185 -9.31 0.77 -4.71
C ARG A 185 -9.24 -0.68 -5.17
N VAL A 186 -8.49 -0.93 -6.23
CA VAL A 186 -8.34 -2.23 -6.88
C VAL A 186 -6.91 -2.73 -6.72
N GLY A 187 -6.74 -3.95 -6.23
CA GLY A 187 -5.43 -4.59 -6.03
C GLY A 187 -5.18 -5.75 -6.98
N CYS A 188 -3.90 -6.04 -7.29
CA CYS A 188 -3.49 -7.21 -8.07
C CYS A 188 -2.70 -8.25 -7.27
N GLY A 189 -2.61 -8.10 -5.95
CA GLY A 189 -1.83 -8.97 -5.06
C GLY A 189 -2.51 -10.30 -4.71
N VAL A 190 -3.07 -11.00 -5.70
CA VAL A 190 -3.77 -12.29 -5.58
C VAL A 190 -3.18 -13.28 -6.60
N PRO A 191 -3.47 -14.59 -6.53
CA PRO A 191 -3.07 -15.54 -7.58
C PRO A 191 -3.56 -15.11 -8.96
N ALA A 192 -2.76 -15.33 -10.01
CA ALA A 192 -3.03 -14.83 -11.36
C ALA A 192 -4.40 -15.24 -11.91
N GLN A 193 -4.81 -16.50 -11.71
CA GLN A 193 -6.13 -16.96 -12.13
C GLN A 193 -7.26 -16.23 -11.38
N THR A 194 -7.13 -16.07 -10.06
CA THR A 194 -8.09 -15.32 -9.24
C THR A 194 -8.20 -13.88 -9.70
N LEU A 195 -7.08 -13.26 -10.10
CA LEU A 195 -7.05 -11.90 -10.62
C LEU A 195 -7.86 -11.80 -11.93
N VAL A 196 -7.61 -12.69 -12.89
CA VAL A 196 -8.32 -12.70 -14.18
C VAL A 196 -9.83 -12.78 -13.96
N GLU A 197 -10.27 -13.79 -13.20
CA GLU A 197 -11.68 -13.99 -12.89
C GLU A 197 -12.29 -12.79 -12.14
N GLY A 198 -11.55 -12.23 -11.17
CA GLY A 198 -11.99 -11.08 -10.40
C GLY A 198 -12.17 -9.82 -11.26
N LEU A 199 -11.23 -9.55 -12.15
CA LEU A 199 -11.30 -8.40 -13.06
C LEU A 199 -12.44 -8.53 -14.08
N GLU A 200 -12.68 -9.73 -14.64
CA GLU A 200 -13.81 -10.00 -15.52
C GLU A 200 -15.15 -9.78 -14.81
N ARG A 201 -15.30 -10.28 -13.59
CA ARG A 201 -16.50 -10.09 -12.78
C ARG A 201 -16.69 -8.62 -12.40
N LEU A 202 -15.61 -7.91 -12.06
CA LEU A 202 -15.62 -6.49 -11.75
C LEU A 202 -16.10 -5.68 -12.95
N GLY A 203 -15.54 -5.93 -14.13
CA GLY A 203 -15.96 -5.25 -15.38
C GLY A 203 -17.44 -5.46 -15.68
N ARG A 204 -17.92 -6.72 -15.64
CA ARG A 204 -19.34 -7.04 -15.84
C ARG A 204 -20.27 -6.38 -14.82
N GLY A 205 -19.83 -6.34 -13.56
CA GLY A 205 -20.62 -5.72 -12.48
C GLY A 205 -20.74 -4.20 -12.66
N ILE A 206 -19.66 -3.52 -13.06
CA ILE A 206 -19.66 -2.09 -13.36
C ILE A 206 -20.58 -1.79 -14.56
N GLU A 207 -20.47 -2.56 -15.63
CA GLU A 207 -21.30 -2.41 -16.82
C GLU A 207 -22.80 -2.60 -16.49
N ALA A 208 -23.13 -3.67 -15.76
CA ALA A 208 -24.51 -3.93 -15.34
C ALA A 208 -25.07 -2.85 -14.42
N TRP A 209 -24.22 -2.28 -13.55
CA TRP A 209 -24.63 -1.16 -12.69
C TRP A 209 -24.99 0.07 -13.50
N ARG A 210 -24.15 0.46 -14.47
CA ARG A 210 -24.41 1.59 -15.36
C ARG A 210 -25.69 1.43 -16.18
N ALA A 211 -26.01 0.19 -16.59
CA ALA A 211 -27.23 -0.08 -17.34
C ALA A 211 -28.51 0.06 -16.50
N ARG A 212 -28.43 0.10 -15.18
CA ARG A 212 -29.55 0.29 -14.24
C ARG A 212 -29.79 1.75 -13.85
N SER A 213 -28.76 2.60 -14.03
CA SER A 213 -28.76 4.04 -13.72
C SER A 213 -29.21 4.84 -14.94
#